data_112f59e662b916950324c91864a61ee2
#
_entry.id   112f59e662b916950324c91864a61ee2
#
_cell.length_a   1.000
_cell.length_b   1.000
_cell.length_c   1.000
_cell.angle_alpha   90.00
_cell.angle_beta   90.00
_cell.angle_gamma   90.00
#
_symmetry.space_group_name_H-M   'P 1'
#
loop_
_entity.id
_entity.type
_entity.pdbx_description
1 polymer ?
#
loop_
_entity_poly.entity_id
_entity_poly.type
_entity_poly.pdbx_seq_one_letter_code
_entity_poly.pdbx_strand_id
1 'polypeptide(L)'
;MGGDPAGATALGRYREDFDALPEGSLTVLNVVNTRRPMAGTPEKLIHLMEGMERHSRQKVTGFVNNTNLARMANADDLRDGYEVVREASERSGVPVLYTTGRPDLLEQFLAEGHDPKFIGAPMPIQTYMHRDWETFTREGL
;
A
#
# COMPACT_ATOMS: atom_id res chain seq x y z
N MET A 1 4.64 1.41 6.42
CA MET A 1 3.57 2.13 7.12
C MET A 1 2.24 1.86 6.44
N GLY A 2 1.19 1.64 7.21
CA GLY A 2 -0.15 1.36 6.71
C GLY A 2 -1.02 2.60 6.52
N GLY A 3 -2.32 2.47 6.65
CA GLY A 3 -3.29 3.51 6.27
C GLY A 3 -3.67 4.53 7.35
N ASP A 4 -2.93 4.64 8.45
CA ASP A 4 -3.27 5.54 9.56
C ASP A 4 -2.06 6.38 10.00
N PRO A 5 -2.12 7.74 9.82
CA PRO A 5 -1.05 8.62 10.29
C PRO A 5 -0.81 8.52 11.81
N ALA A 6 -1.85 8.37 12.61
CA ALA A 6 -1.70 8.24 14.06
C ALA A 6 -0.90 7.00 14.44
N GLY A 7 -1.10 5.88 13.73
CA GLY A 7 -0.31 4.66 13.92
C GLY A 7 1.17 4.83 13.58
N ALA A 8 1.49 5.70 12.65
CA ALA A 8 2.86 5.98 12.25
C ALA A 8 3.66 6.73 13.34
N THR A 9 3.00 7.31 14.34
CA THR A 9 3.64 8.03 15.46
C THR A 9 4.60 7.10 16.23
N ALA A 10 4.30 5.82 16.31
CA ALA A 10 5.18 4.84 16.96
C ALA A 10 6.58 4.81 16.37
N LEU A 11 6.71 5.00 15.07
CA LEU A 11 8.00 5.03 14.38
C LEU A 11 8.82 6.29 14.72
N GLY A 12 8.15 7.39 15.06
CA GLY A 12 8.80 8.63 15.46
C GLY A 12 9.67 8.50 16.71
N ARG A 13 9.39 7.52 17.55
CA ARG A 13 10.20 7.21 18.74
C ARG A 13 11.58 6.69 18.41
N TYR A 14 11.75 6.14 17.22
CA TYR A 14 13.00 5.54 16.75
C TYR A 14 13.74 6.45 15.74
N ARG A 15 13.32 7.72 15.62
CA ARG A 15 13.92 8.65 14.67
C ARG A 15 15.43 8.73 14.77
N GLU A 16 15.96 8.87 15.98
CA GLU A 16 17.40 8.98 16.20
C GLU A 16 18.14 7.71 15.75
N ASP A 17 17.54 6.53 16.01
CA ASP A 17 18.09 5.25 15.57
C ASP A 17 18.11 5.14 14.03
N PHE A 18 17.05 5.59 13.37
CA PHE A 18 16.98 5.59 11.91
C PHE A 18 17.91 6.60 11.28
N ASP A 19 18.02 7.80 11.85
CA ASP A 19 18.90 8.86 11.36
C ASP A 19 20.40 8.49 11.52
N ALA A 20 20.70 7.60 12.46
CA ALA A 20 22.08 7.08 12.67
C ALA A 20 22.49 6.02 11.63
N LEU A 21 21.54 5.51 10.83
CA LEU A 21 21.84 4.54 9.79
C LEU A 21 22.60 5.20 8.61
N PRO A 22 23.48 4.46 7.92
CA PRO A 22 24.14 4.97 6.72
C PRO A 22 23.10 5.43 5.67
N GLU A 23 23.44 6.49 4.93
CA GLU A 23 22.60 7.00 3.86
C GLU A 23 22.26 5.89 2.85
N GLY A 24 20.98 5.80 2.47
CA GLY A 24 20.49 4.80 1.53
C GLY A 24 20.27 3.40 2.10
N SER A 25 20.56 3.17 3.39
CA SER A 25 20.36 1.85 4.02
C SER A 25 18.96 1.64 4.58
N LEU A 26 18.16 2.72 4.74
CA LEU A 26 16.79 2.67 5.25
C LEU A 26 15.79 2.80 4.11
N THR A 27 14.88 1.85 4.03
CA THR A 27 13.71 1.91 3.13
C THR A 27 12.45 2.07 3.98
N VAL A 28 11.68 3.11 3.70
CA VAL A 28 10.41 3.38 4.37
C VAL A 28 9.28 3.21 3.36
N LEU A 29 8.50 2.15 3.52
CA LEU A 29 7.42 1.80 2.62
C LEU A 29 6.08 2.33 3.12
N ASN A 30 5.34 2.95 2.23
CA ASN A 30 3.93 3.24 2.44
C ASN A 30 3.09 2.16 1.74
N VAL A 31 2.43 1.33 2.52
CA VAL A 31 1.55 0.28 2.02
C VAL A 31 0.16 0.88 1.77
N VAL A 32 -0.26 0.89 0.52
CA VAL A 32 -1.44 1.62 0.04
C VAL A 32 -2.54 0.65 -0.35
N ASN A 33 -3.75 0.91 0.14
CA ASN A 33 -4.98 0.31 -0.37
C ASN A 33 -5.92 1.42 -0.84
N THR A 34 -6.04 1.60 -2.15
CA THR A 34 -6.84 2.69 -2.73
C THR A 34 -8.35 2.49 -2.58
N ARG A 35 -8.78 1.30 -2.14
CA ARG A 35 -10.19 1.06 -1.76
C ARG A 35 -10.56 1.64 -0.40
N ARG A 36 -9.59 2.14 0.35
CA ARG A 36 -9.84 2.90 1.57
C ARG A 36 -10.14 4.37 1.24
N PRO A 37 -11.12 5.00 1.92
CA PRO A 37 -11.55 6.37 1.58
C PRO A 37 -10.44 7.42 1.59
N MET A 38 -9.46 7.29 2.49
CA MET A 38 -8.36 8.27 2.60
C MET A 38 -7.26 8.10 1.55
N ALA A 39 -7.31 7.06 0.75
CA ALA A 39 -6.33 6.76 -0.29
C ALA A 39 -6.98 6.54 -1.67
N GLY A 40 -8.25 6.92 -1.82
CA GLY A 40 -9.04 6.64 -3.03
C GLY A 40 -8.75 7.54 -4.23
N THR A 41 -8.02 8.62 -4.05
CA THR A 41 -7.58 9.51 -5.14
C THR A 41 -6.09 9.84 -4.97
N PRO A 42 -5.39 10.27 -6.05
CA PRO A 42 -3.98 10.66 -5.94
C PRO A 42 -3.75 11.76 -4.91
N GLU A 43 -4.61 12.76 -4.85
CA GLU A 43 -4.51 13.88 -3.90
C GLU A 43 -4.65 13.39 -2.45
N LYS A 44 -5.65 12.54 -2.20
CA LYS A 44 -5.88 11.96 -0.87
C LYS A 44 -4.72 11.07 -0.45
N LEU A 45 -4.19 10.28 -1.37
CA LEU A 45 -3.06 9.41 -1.11
C LEU A 45 -1.81 10.21 -0.75
N ILE A 46 -1.50 11.27 -1.48
CA ILE A 46 -0.36 12.14 -1.19
C ILE A 46 -0.55 12.83 0.16
N HIS A 47 -1.74 13.34 0.45
CA HIS A 47 -2.05 13.96 1.73
C HIS A 47 -1.89 12.97 2.90
N LEU A 48 -2.36 11.74 2.73
CA LEU A 48 -2.19 10.67 3.71
C LEU A 48 -0.70 10.36 3.93
N MET A 49 0.07 10.23 2.86
CA MET A 49 1.52 10.00 2.93
C MET A 49 2.24 11.10 3.68
N GLU A 50 1.95 12.36 3.39
CA GLU A 50 2.54 13.50 4.07
C GLU A 50 2.19 13.52 5.56
N GLY A 51 0.96 13.15 5.92
CA GLY A 51 0.55 12.97 7.30
C GLY A 51 1.35 11.88 8.01
N MET A 52 1.57 10.77 7.35
CA MET A 52 2.39 9.67 7.87
C MET A 52 3.86 10.08 8.03
N GLU A 53 4.41 10.84 7.09
CA GLU A 53 5.77 11.39 7.19
C GLU A 53 5.92 12.32 8.40
N ARG A 54 4.93 13.18 8.65
CA ARG A 54 4.93 14.07 9.82
C ARG A 54 4.88 13.29 11.15
N HIS A 55 4.01 12.29 11.24
CA HIS A 55 3.83 11.50 12.46
C HIS A 55 4.98 10.52 12.72
N SER A 56 5.51 9.88 11.68
CA SER A 56 6.63 8.95 11.79
C SER A 56 8.00 9.65 11.88
N ARG A 57 8.07 10.90 11.45
CA ARG A 57 9.30 11.68 11.28
C ARG A 57 10.28 11.00 10.31
N GLN A 58 9.76 10.23 9.36
CA GLN A 58 10.52 9.56 8.32
C GLN A 58 9.95 9.91 6.96
N LYS A 59 10.83 10.06 5.96
CA LYS A 59 10.41 10.21 4.56
C LYS A 59 10.04 8.86 3.97
N VAL A 60 8.92 8.82 3.26
CA VAL A 60 8.53 7.65 2.49
C VAL A 60 9.45 7.52 1.28
N THR A 61 10.04 6.35 1.10
CA THR A 61 10.97 6.06 0.00
C THR A 61 10.37 5.17 -1.09
N GLY A 62 9.22 4.57 -0.84
CA GLY A 62 8.53 3.75 -1.83
C GLY A 62 7.09 3.45 -1.48
N PHE A 63 6.28 3.29 -2.51
CA PHE A 63 4.92 2.78 -2.39
C PHE A 63 4.89 1.26 -2.57
N VAL A 64 4.04 0.62 -1.80
CA VAL A 64 3.56 -0.75 -2.04
C VAL A 64 2.08 -0.65 -2.39
N ASN A 65 1.73 -0.96 -3.63
CA ASN A 65 0.34 -1.02 -4.04
C ASN A 65 -0.28 -2.34 -3.59
N ASN A 66 -1.05 -2.28 -2.52
CA ASN A 66 -1.77 -3.41 -1.94
C ASN A 66 -3.29 -3.17 -2.01
N THR A 67 -3.77 -2.74 -3.18
CA THR A 67 -5.17 -2.42 -3.39
C THR A 67 -6.00 -3.69 -3.52
N ASN A 68 -6.89 -3.92 -2.56
CA ASN A 68 -7.79 -5.06 -2.57
C ASN A 68 -9.04 -4.83 -1.72
N LEU A 69 -10.07 -5.63 -1.98
CA LEU A 69 -11.28 -5.77 -1.17
C LEU A 69 -11.39 -7.18 -0.58
N ALA A 70 -10.27 -7.81 -0.26
CA ALA A 70 -10.21 -9.18 0.25
C ALA A 70 -10.91 -10.18 -0.70
N ARG A 71 -11.96 -10.87 -0.22
CA ARG A 71 -12.68 -11.87 -1.04
C ARG A 71 -13.39 -11.28 -2.26
N MET A 72 -13.73 -10.00 -2.22
CA MET A 72 -14.44 -9.29 -3.28
C MET A 72 -13.49 -8.67 -4.30
N ALA A 73 -12.19 -8.86 -4.15
CA ALA A 73 -11.20 -8.32 -5.08
C ALA A 73 -11.41 -8.88 -6.50
N ASN A 74 -11.26 -8.00 -7.48
CA ASN A 74 -11.30 -8.34 -8.89
C ASN A 74 -10.22 -7.59 -9.67
N ALA A 75 -10.14 -7.83 -10.99
CA ALA A 75 -9.12 -7.19 -11.82
C ALA A 75 -9.29 -5.67 -11.89
N ASP A 76 -10.51 -5.14 -11.78
CA ASP A 76 -10.75 -3.70 -11.78
C ASP A 76 -10.13 -3.02 -10.55
N ASP A 77 -10.07 -3.69 -9.41
CA ASP A 77 -9.42 -3.16 -8.22
C ASP A 77 -7.92 -2.90 -8.47
N LEU A 78 -7.26 -3.82 -9.17
CA LEU A 78 -5.85 -3.67 -9.53
C LEU A 78 -5.65 -2.54 -10.54
N ARG A 79 -6.52 -2.42 -11.53
CA ARG A 79 -6.46 -1.34 -12.53
C ARG A 79 -6.66 0.04 -11.90
N ASP A 80 -7.71 0.17 -11.08
CA ASP A 80 -8.02 1.43 -10.40
C ASP A 80 -6.89 1.81 -9.42
N GLY A 81 -6.39 0.85 -8.66
CA GLY A 81 -5.28 1.06 -7.75
C GLY A 81 -3.99 1.47 -8.48
N TYR A 82 -3.71 0.85 -9.61
CA TYR A 82 -2.59 1.20 -10.46
C TYR A 82 -2.65 2.68 -10.90
N GLU A 83 -3.79 3.14 -11.40
CA GLU A 83 -3.94 4.52 -11.86
C GLU A 83 -3.76 5.54 -10.73
N VAL A 84 -4.34 5.30 -9.57
CA VAL A 84 -4.20 6.19 -8.41
C VAL A 84 -2.75 6.24 -7.93
N VAL A 85 -2.10 5.11 -7.77
CA VAL A 85 -0.73 5.02 -7.27
C VAL A 85 0.26 5.56 -8.30
N ARG A 86 0.02 5.30 -9.60
CA ARG A 86 0.84 5.86 -10.68
C ARG A 86 0.86 7.38 -10.64
N GLU A 87 -0.30 8.01 -10.59
CA GLU A 87 -0.40 9.47 -10.55
C GLU A 87 0.20 10.04 -9.27
N ALA A 88 -0.02 9.42 -8.12
CA ALA A 88 0.59 9.81 -6.87
C ALA A 88 2.12 9.70 -6.91
N SER A 89 2.64 8.64 -7.54
CA SER A 89 4.08 8.45 -7.75
C SER A 89 4.68 9.54 -8.64
N GLU A 90 4.03 9.86 -9.75
CA GLU A 90 4.48 10.93 -10.64
C GLU A 90 4.52 12.29 -9.95
N ARG A 91 3.49 12.62 -9.18
CA ARG A 91 3.38 13.92 -8.49
C ARG A 91 4.34 14.05 -7.31
N SER A 92 4.52 12.99 -6.54
CA SER A 92 5.35 13.01 -5.32
C SER A 92 6.82 12.72 -5.56
N GLY A 93 7.15 12.08 -6.68
CA GLY A 93 8.48 11.56 -6.96
C GLY A 93 8.82 10.27 -6.20
N VAL A 94 7.88 9.71 -5.44
CA VAL A 94 8.08 8.46 -4.69
C VAL A 94 7.82 7.27 -5.63
N PRO A 95 8.80 6.36 -5.80
CA PRO A 95 8.65 5.22 -6.71
C PRO A 95 7.69 4.18 -6.18
N VAL A 96 7.05 3.45 -7.09
CA VAL A 96 6.29 2.23 -6.76
C VAL A 96 7.26 1.06 -6.77
N LEU A 97 7.48 0.44 -5.60
CA LEU A 97 8.45 -0.64 -5.46
C LEU A 97 7.82 -2.02 -5.58
N TYR A 98 6.57 -2.17 -5.15
CA TYR A 98 5.86 -3.46 -5.18
C TYR A 98 4.39 -3.25 -5.51
N THR A 99 3.83 -4.22 -6.23
CA THR A 99 2.39 -4.39 -6.41
C THR A 99 2.01 -5.79 -5.94
N THR A 100 1.09 -5.87 -5.00
CA THR A 100 0.62 -7.15 -4.45
C THR A 100 -0.77 -7.48 -4.97
N GLY A 101 -1.09 -8.75 -4.98
CA GLY A 101 -2.42 -9.20 -5.37
C GLY A 101 -2.55 -10.71 -5.30
N ARG A 102 -3.78 -11.18 -5.38
CA ARG A 102 -4.05 -12.61 -5.53
C ARG A 102 -3.39 -13.10 -6.82
N PRO A 103 -2.74 -14.28 -6.83
CA PRO A 103 -1.92 -14.73 -7.97
C PRO A 103 -2.64 -14.69 -9.32
N ASP A 104 -3.88 -15.16 -9.39
CA ASP A 104 -4.68 -15.17 -10.62
C ASP A 104 -4.99 -13.76 -11.14
N LEU A 105 -5.40 -12.85 -10.26
CA LEU A 105 -5.71 -11.46 -10.61
C LEU A 105 -4.46 -10.68 -10.99
N LEU A 106 -3.37 -10.89 -10.28
CA LEU A 106 -2.09 -10.23 -10.56
C LEU A 106 -1.54 -10.66 -11.91
N GLU A 107 -1.60 -11.94 -12.24
CA GLU A 107 -1.18 -12.47 -13.54
C GLU A 107 -2.00 -11.84 -14.68
N GLN A 108 -3.32 -11.79 -14.53
CA GLN A 108 -4.21 -11.15 -15.49
C GLN A 108 -3.86 -9.67 -15.68
N PHE A 109 -3.65 -8.94 -14.60
CA PHE A 109 -3.27 -7.52 -14.62
C PHE A 109 -1.95 -7.30 -15.33
N LEU A 110 -0.93 -8.09 -15.03
CA LEU A 110 0.39 -7.99 -15.66
C LEU A 110 0.35 -8.27 -17.16
N ALA A 111 -0.54 -9.15 -17.62
CA ALA A 111 -0.73 -9.46 -19.03
C ALA A 111 -1.35 -8.31 -19.84
N GLU A 112 -1.93 -7.31 -19.18
CA GLU A 112 -2.56 -6.15 -19.84
C GLU A 112 -1.56 -5.12 -20.39
N GLY A 113 -0.27 -5.22 -20.03
CA GLY A 113 0.79 -4.37 -20.58
C GLY A 113 0.91 -2.99 -19.94
N HIS A 114 0.61 -2.85 -18.67
CA HIS A 114 0.84 -1.63 -17.90
C HIS A 114 2.33 -1.32 -17.75
N ASP A 115 2.67 -0.03 -17.52
CA ASP A 115 4.05 0.40 -17.38
C ASP A 115 4.72 -0.23 -16.15
N PRO A 116 5.78 -1.04 -16.31
CA PRO A 116 6.46 -1.70 -15.20
C PRO A 116 7.05 -0.73 -14.17
N LYS A 117 7.34 0.50 -14.56
CA LYS A 117 7.83 1.55 -13.67
C LYS A 117 6.89 1.83 -12.52
N PHE A 118 5.57 1.71 -12.75
CA PHE A 118 4.53 1.97 -11.75
C PHE A 118 3.93 0.71 -11.15
N ILE A 119 4.49 -0.45 -11.44
CA ILE A 119 4.13 -1.74 -10.84
C ILE A 119 5.19 -2.15 -9.82
N GLY A 120 6.45 -1.94 -10.13
CA GLY A 120 7.57 -2.46 -9.35
C GLY A 120 7.67 -3.98 -9.44
N ALA A 121 8.11 -4.61 -8.36
CA ALA A 121 8.17 -6.07 -8.29
C ALA A 121 6.79 -6.64 -7.94
N PRO A 122 6.21 -7.52 -8.78
CA PRO A 122 4.96 -8.20 -8.47
C PRO A 122 5.13 -9.14 -7.27
N MET A 123 4.21 -9.06 -6.31
CA MET A 123 4.20 -9.92 -5.13
C MET A 123 2.85 -10.64 -5.04
N PRO A 124 2.74 -11.87 -5.54
CA PRO A 124 1.52 -12.66 -5.33
C PRO A 124 1.36 -13.02 -3.85
N ILE A 125 0.18 -12.75 -3.31
CA ILE A 125 -0.15 -13.03 -1.92
C ILE A 125 -1.41 -13.89 -1.83
N GLN A 126 -1.44 -14.76 -0.81
CA GLN A 126 -2.57 -15.59 -0.49
C GLN A 126 -3.16 -15.18 0.86
N THR A 127 -4.47 -15.37 1.00
CA THR A 127 -5.14 -15.11 2.28
C THR A 127 -4.98 -16.33 3.18
N TYR A 128 -4.27 -16.18 4.30
CA TYR A 128 -4.04 -17.24 5.28
C TYR A 128 -5.03 -17.21 6.44
N MET A 129 -5.69 -16.07 6.67
CA MET A 129 -6.68 -15.90 7.74
C MET A 129 -8.04 -15.61 7.13
N HIS A 130 -8.94 -16.58 7.26
CA HIS A 130 -10.35 -16.42 6.91
C HIS A 130 -11.13 -16.12 8.19
N ARG A 131 -11.53 -14.87 8.39
CA ARG A 131 -12.57 -14.55 9.35
C ARG A 131 -13.91 -14.67 8.66
N ASP A 132 -14.54 -15.80 8.83
CA ASP A 132 -15.91 -16.00 8.42
C ASP A 132 -16.84 -15.51 9.52
N TRP A 133 -17.20 -14.22 9.43
CA TRP A 133 -18.10 -13.60 10.38
C TRP A 133 -19.49 -14.22 10.38
N GLU A 134 -19.92 -14.80 9.26
CA GLU A 134 -21.21 -15.49 9.18
C GLU A 134 -21.22 -16.78 9.99
N THR A 135 -20.15 -17.54 9.94
CA THR A 135 -19.99 -18.73 10.78
C THR A 135 -19.89 -18.38 12.26
N PHE A 136 -19.19 -17.28 12.57
CA PHE A 136 -19.02 -16.81 13.94
C PHE A 136 -20.34 -16.36 14.57
N THR A 137 -21.25 -15.80 13.77
CA THR A 137 -22.58 -15.35 14.23
C THR A 137 -23.55 -16.52 14.39
N ARG A 138 -23.36 -17.62 13.62
CA ARG A 138 -24.22 -18.82 13.70
C ARG A 138 -23.87 -19.75 14.86
N GLU A 139 -22.66 -19.72 15.37
CA GLU A 139 -22.21 -20.58 16.47
C GLU A 139 -22.53 -20.03 17.87
N GLY A 140 -23.40 -19.04 17.95
CA GLY A 140 -24.07 -18.70 19.20
C GLY A 140 -23.26 -17.91 20.21
N LEU A 141 -22.47 -17.03 19.71
CA LEU A 141 -21.85 -16.02 20.57
C LEU A 141 -22.73 -14.80 20.73
#